data_8ae1f94204653f7e684bd123c97802f8
#
_entry.id   8ae1f94204653f7e684bd123c97802f8
#
_cell.length_a   1.000
_cell.length_b   1.000
_cell.length_c   1.000
_cell.angle_alpha   90.00
_cell.angle_beta   90.00
_cell.angle_gamma   90.00
#
_symmetry.space_group_name_H-M   'P 1'
#
loop_
_entity.id
_entity.type
_entity.pdbx_description
1 polymer ?
#
loop_
_entity_poly.entity_id
_entity_poly.type
_entity_poly.pdbx_seq_one_letter_code
_entity_poly.pdbx_strand_id
1 'polypeptide(L)'
;MEGLRRLETQEQSIREILSTLSIPVGVSIGEARPLSREGWESVVSLPFRFVNMYAHQMPLFVHQDGRIDKFVSIGPGYMLEQVKTIAEMEQVVALEAAIVSSQAKLYPFGLLDLSTITLISRLTPKPVFLRTQKRVTPDDMPLILKTGVRGITLDPSILEPGIEEYRDGVRGFVQWGARPDNESR
;
A
#
# COMPACT_ATOMS: atom_id res chain seq x y z
N MET A 1 -12.79 -2.07 18.40
CA MET A 1 -12.07 -1.92 19.68
C MET A 1 -10.94 -2.94 19.86
N GLU A 2 -11.03 -4.13 19.25
CA GLU A 2 -10.04 -5.19 19.44
C GLU A 2 -8.69 -4.88 18.77
N GLY A 3 -8.67 -4.31 17.57
CA GLY A 3 -7.43 -3.96 16.85
C GLY A 3 -6.63 -2.83 17.52
N LEU A 4 -7.32 -1.80 18.03
CA LEU A 4 -6.68 -0.68 18.73
C LEU A 4 -6.18 -1.08 20.12
N ARG A 5 -6.93 -1.93 20.84
CA ARG A 5 -6.44 -2.52 22.10
C ARG A 5 -5.19 -3.39 21.89
N ARG A 6 -5.06 -4.01 20.71
CA ARG A 6 -3.83 -4.74 20.36
C ARG A 6 -2.65 -3.80 20.12
N LEU A 7 -2.86 -2.63 19.52
CA LEU A 7 -1.81 -1.61 19.37
C LEU A 7 -1.30 -1.15 20.75
N GLU A 8 -2.19 -0.80 21.67
CA GLU A 8 -1.83 -0.37 23.02
C GLU A 8 -1.10 -1.46 23.82
N THR A 9 -1.53 -2.72 23.68
CA THR A 9 -0.89 -3.86 24.37
C THR A 9 0.43 -4.28 23.72
N GLN A 10 0.71 -3.88 22.51
CA GLN A 10 1.92 -4.23 21.75
C GLN A 10 2.83 -3.01 21.48
N GLU A 11 2.51 -1.85 22.04
CA GLU A 11 3.24 -0.60 21.78
C GLU A 11 4.75 -0.75 21.99
N GLN A 12 5.16 -1.33 23.11
CA GLN A 12 6.56 -1.56 23.42
C GLN A 12 7.25 -2.42 22.35
N SER A 13 6.66 -3.54 21.99
CA SER A 13 7.21 -4.43 20.96
C SER A 13 7.27 -3.77 19.58
N ILE A 14 6.25 -2.96 19.23
CA ILE A 14 6.24 -2.19 17.98
C ILE A 14 7.38 -1.17 17.98
N ARG A 15 7.59 -0.42 19.06
CA ARG A 15 8.69 0.53 19.18
C ARG A 15 10.06 -0.15 19.06
N GLU A 16 10.23 -1.29 19.70
CA GLU A 16 11.47 -2.08 19.60
C GLU A 16 11.73 -2.53 18.15
N ILE A 17 10.74 -3.08 17.47
CA ILE A 17 10.86 -3.49 16.06
C ILE A 17 11.21 -2.27 15.20
N LEU A 18 10.46 -1.18 15.31
CA LEU A 18 10.68 0.02 14.50
C LEU A 18 12.06 0.64 14.73
N SER A 19 12.61 0.56 15.95
CA SER A 19 13.95 1.07 16.26
C SER A 19 15.07 0.27 15.61
N THR A 20 14.85 -1.00 15.25
CA THR A 20 15.85 -1.86 14.58
C THR A 20 15.87 -1.72 13.07
N LEU A 21 14.85 -1.08 12.48
CA LEU A 21 14.71 -0.97 11.03
C LEU A 21 15.29 0.34 10.51
N SER A 22 16.11 0.27 9.49
CA SER A 22 16.69 1.44 8.80
C SER A 22 15.83 1.95 7.64
N ILE A 23 14.72 1.27 7.33
CA ILE A 23 13.79 1.64 6.25
C ILE A 23 12.56 2.37 6.83
N PRO A 24 11.91 3.27 6.05
CA PRO A 24 10.64 3.86 6.46
C PRO A 24 9.57 2.78 6.66
N VAL A 25 8.91 2.81 7.81
CA VAL A 25 7.82 1.88 8.13
C VAL A 25 6.53 2.65 8.25
N GLY A 26 5.48 2.16 7.63
CA GLY A 26 4.13 2.67 7.73
C GLY A 26 3.20 1.67 8.39
N VAL A 27 1.99 2.14 8.71
CA VAL A 27 0.91 1.29 9.21
C VAL A 27 -0.25 1.28 8.23
N SER A 28 -0.76 0.10 7.91
CA SER A 28 -1.99 -0.04 7.13
C SER A 28 -3.18 -0.15 8.09
N ILE A 29 -4.13 0.76 7.92
CA ILE A 29 -5.37 0.79 8.69
C ILE A 29 -6.51 0.55 7.72
N GLY A 30 -7.13 -0.61 7.82
CA GLY A 30 -8.29 -0.99 7.04
C GLY A 30 -9.15 -1.88 7.90
N GLU A 31 -10.22 -1.33 8.46
CA GLU A 31 -11.06 -2.07 9.40
C GLU A 31 -12.54 -1.98 9.05
N ALA A 32 -13.28 -2.98 9.53
CA ALA A 32 -14.73 -3.00 9.49
C ALA A 32 -15.39 -1.89 10.34
N ARG A 33 -14.62 -1.12 11.10
CA ARG A 33 -15.10 -0.02 11.95
C ARG A 33 -14.35 1.27 11.66
N PRO A 34 -15.06 2.42 11.70
CA PRO A 34 -14.43 3.72 11.55
C PRO A 34 -13.36 3.95 12.63
N LEU A 35 -12.24 4.54 12.24
CA LEU A 35 -11.18 4.95 13.14
C LEU A 35 -11.66 6.12 14.01
N SER A 36 -11.51 6.02 15.34
CA SER A 36 -11.77 7.12 16.26
C SER A 36 -10.59 8.08 16.36
N ARG A 37 -10.82 9.31 16.89
CA ARG A 37 -9.74 10.26 17.18
C ARG A 37 -8.74 9.72 18.20
N GLU A 38 -9.20 9.06 19.26
CA GLU A 38 -8.34 8.42 20.27
C GLU A 38 -7.47 7.33 19.64
N GLY A 39 -8.07 6.48 18.80
CA GLY A 39 -7.32 5.49 18.06
C GLY A 39 -6.29 6.09 17.11
N TRP A 40 -6.60 7.23 16.51
CA TRP A 40 -5.64 7.96 15.68
C TRP A 40 -4.47 8.50 16.50
N GLU A 41 -4.72 9.08 17.68
CA GLU A 41 -3.65 9.53 18.57
C GLU A 41 -2.72 8.38 18.98
N SER A 42 -3.25 7.19 19.24
CA SER A 42 -2.44 6.00 19.50
C SER A 42 -1.54 5.62 18.31
N VAL A 43 -2.04 5.78 17.08
CA VAL A 43 -1.24 5.52 15.86
C VAL A 43 -0.10 6.52 15.71
N VAL A 44 -0.39 7.83 15.81
CA VAL A 44 0.62 8.87 15.58
C VAL A 44 1.60 9.04 16.73
N SER A 45 1.32 8.44 17.91
CA SER A 45 2.28 8.33 19.01
C SER A 45 3.41 7.37 18.70
N LEU A 46 3.24 6.47 17.74
CA LEU A 46 4.24 5.51 17.28
C LEU A 46 5.09 6.10 16.13
N PRO A 47 6.35 5.70 15.99
CA PRO A 47 7.27 6.28 15.00
C PRO A 47 7.03 5.76 13.57
N PHE A 48 5.79 5.63 13.15
CA PHE A 48 5.45 5.36 11.76
C PHE A 48 5.71 6.59 10.89
N ARG A 49 6.22 6.38 9.68
CA ARG A 49 6.48 7.45 8.71
C ARG A 49 5.27 7.77 7.85
N PHE A 50 4.41 6.79 7.59
CA PHE A 50 3.20 6.98 6.79
C PHE A 50 2.07 6.07 7.27
N VAL A 51 0.84 6.48 6.98
CA VAL A 51 -0.35 5.65 7.13
C VAL A 51 -0.89 5.28 5.75
N ASN A 52 -1.22 3.99 5.56
CA ASN A 52 -1.95 3.52 4.38
C ASN A 52 -3.41 3.28 4.77
N MET A 53 -4.33 3.90 4.03
CA MET A 53 -5.76 3.71 4.19
C MET A 53 -6.47 3.83 2.83
N TYR A 54 -7.59 3.11 2.67
CA TYR A 54 -8.49 3.39 1.55
C TYR A 54 -9.10 4.80 1.68
N ALA A 55 -9.21 5.51 0.56
CA ALA A 55 -9.74 6.89 0.58
C ALA A 55 -11.14 6.98 1.22
N HIS A 56 -12.02 6.01 0.97
CA HIS A 56 -13.37 5.97 1.57
C HIS A 56 -13.39 5.66 3.07
N GLN A 57 -12.29 5.17 3.62
CA GLN A 57 -12.15 4.85 5.05
C GLN A 57 -11.39 5.93 5.83
N MET A 58 -10.73 6.86 5.13
CA MET A 58 -9.89 7.89 5.75
C MET A 58 -10.74 9.05 6.27
N PRO A 59 -10.87 9.24 7.60
CA PRO A 59 -11.58 10.38 8.16
C PRO A 59 -10.86 11.69 7.85
N LEU A 60 -11.61 12.80 7.77
CA LEU A 60 -11.02 14.11 7.49
C LEU A 60 -9.95 14.53 8.51
N PHE A 61 -10.12 14.17 9.78
CA PHE A 61 -9.12 14.49 10.80
C PHE A 61 -7.79 13.75 10.62
N VAL A 62 -7.81 12.56 10.01
CA VAL A 62 -6.60 11.84 9.60
C VAL A 62 -5.95 12.54 8.41
N HIS A 63 -6.74 12.91 7.41
CA HIS A 63 -6.25 13.61 6.24
C HIS A 63 -5.59 14.95 6.61
N GLN A 64 -6.19 15.71 7.53
CA GLN A 64 -5.71 17.04 7.94
C GLN A 64 -4.49 17.01 8.87
N ASP A 65 -4.17 15.86 9.46
CA ASP A 65 -3.06 15.73 10.40
C ASP A 65 -1.71 15.69 9.67
N GLY A 66 -0.91 16.73 9.81
CA GLY A 66 0.43 16.84 9.17
C GLY A 66 1.56 16.03 9.84
N ARG A 67 1.29 15.31 10.94
CA ARG A 67 2.34 14.58 11.68
C ARG A 67 2.86 13.34 10.96
N ILE A 68 2.09 12.79 10.02
CA ILE A 68 2.38 11.55 9.32
C ILE A 68 1.91 11.62 7.85
N ASP A 69 2.68 11.08 6.94
CA ASP A 69 2.37 11.05 5.51
C ASP A 69 1.19 10.11 5.20
N LYS A 70 0.38 10.45 4.17
CA LYS A 70 -0.75 9.64 3.71
C LYS A 70 -0.40 8.92 2.42
N PHE A 71 -0.43 7.61 2.49
CA PHE A 71 -0.37 6.70 1.38
C PHE A 71 -1.80 6.18 1.13
N VAL A 72 -2.46 6.66 0.08
CA VAL A 72 -3.90 6.46 -0.09
C VAL A 72 -4.18 5.31 -1.04
N SER A 73 -4.89 4.29 -0.54
CA SER A 73 -5.33 3.16 -1.35
C SER A 73 -6.58 3.51 -2.16
N ILE A 74 -6.49 3.29 -3.47
CA ILE A 74 -7.55 3.45 -4.45
C ILE A 74 -8.19 2.08 -4.68
N GLY A 75 -9.44 1.95 -4.29
CA GLY A 75 -10.21 0.70 -4.43
C GLY A 75 -10.87 0.53 -5.79
N PRO A 76 -11.45 -0.65 -6.06
CA PRO A 76 -12.26 -0.87 -7.24
C PRO A 76 -13.49 0.04 -7.23
N GLY A 77 -13.87 0.56 -8.40
CA GLY A 77 -15.05 1.41 -8.58
C GLY A 77 -14.86 2.91 -8.29
N TYR A 78 -13.65 3.36 -7.95
CA TYR A 78 -13.37 4.80 -7.88
C TYR A 78 -13.36 5.40 -9.30
N MET A 79 -14.00 6.57 -9.43
CA MET A 79 -13.94 7.33 -10.69
C MET A 79 -12.55 7.93 -10.89
N LEU A 80 -12.09 8.00 -12.12
CA LEU A 80 -10.75 8.52 -12.44
C LEU A 80 -10.57 9.98 -11.99
N GLU A 81 -11.63 10.79 -12.08
CA GLU A 81 -11.66 12.17 -11.60
C GLU A 81 -11.45 12.26 -10.08
N GLN A 82 -12.03 11.31 -9.31
CA GLN A 82 -11.78 11.22 -7.87
C GLN A 82 -10.33 10.86 -7.58
N VAL A 83 -9.76 9.91 -8.33
CA VAL A 83 -8.34 9.53 -8.17
C VAL A 83 -7.43 10.73 -8.42
N LYS A 84 -7.69 11.49 -9.49
CA LYS A 84 -6.94 12.71 -9.80
C LYS A 84 -7.05 13.73 -8.67
N THR A 85 -8.26 14.03 -8.20
CA THR A 85 -8.50 15.00 -7.12
C THR A 85 -7.80 14.57 -5.82
N ILE A 86 -7.88 13.28 -5.45
CA ILE A 86 -7.18 12.75 -4.27
C ILE A 86 -5.66 12.93 -4.42
N ALA A 87 -5.11 12.66 -5.60
CA ALA A 87 -3.70 12.80 -5.86
C ALA A 87 -3.20 14.27 -5.77
N GLU A 88 -4.06 15.24 -6.02
CA GLU A 88 -3.76 16.67 -5.91
C GLU A 88 -3.74 17.16 -4.45
N MET A 89 -4.28 16.41 -3.50
CA MET A 89 -4.30 16.79 -2.09
C MET A 89 -2.87 16.84 -1.51
N GLU A 90 -2.53 17.91 -0.81
CA GLU A 90 -1.17 18.17 -0.30
C GLU A 90 -0.65 17.05 0.60
N GLN A 91 -1.49 16.57 1.51
CA GLN A 91 -1.11 15.55 2.50
C GLN A 91 -0.97 14.14 1.92
N VAL A 92 -1.38 13.91 0.67
CA VAL A 92 -1.24 12.62 -0.02
C VAL A 92 0.13 12.55 -0.67
N VAL A 93 0.99 11.67 -0.21
CA VAL A 93 2.38 11.54 -0.75
C VAL A 93 2.49 10.47 -1.82
N ALA A 94 1.63 9.47 -1.78
CA ALA A 94 1.59 8.37 -2.75
C ALA A 94 0.20 7.75 -2.85
N LEU A 95 -0.06 7.08 -3.95
CA LEU A 95 -1.26 6.27 -4.16
C LEU A 95 -0.91 4.78 -4.21
N GLU A 96 -1.82 3.96 -3.71
CA GLU A 96 -1.76 2.51 -3.87
C GLU A 96 -2.94 2.05 -4.73
N ALA A 97 -2.64 1.44 -5.86
CA ALA A 97 -3.65 0.87 -6.74
C ALA A 97 -4.09 -0.50 -6.21
N ALA A 98 -5.13 -0.52 -5.38
CA ALA A 98 -5.78 -1.71 -4.82
C ALA A 98 -7.08 -2.00 -5.57
N ILE A 99 -7.02 -2.06 -6.90
CA ILE A 99 -8.14 -1.94 -7.86
C ILE A 99 -8.91 -3.24 -8.13
N VAL A 100 -8.44 -4.36 -7.60
CA VAL A 100 -9.05 -5.66 -7.90
C VAL A 100 -10.25 -5.91 -6.98
N SER A 101 -11.43 -6.08 -7.59
CA SER A 101 -12.62 -6.48 -6.84
C SER A 101 -12.50 -7.93 -6.33
N SER A 102 -13.29 -8.28 -5.31
CA SER A 102 -13.30 -9.64 -4.75
C SER A 102 -13.59 -10.71 -5.79
N GLN A 103 -14.48 -10.42 -6.74
CA GLN A 103 -14.82 -11.35 -7.83
C GLN A 103 -13.68 -11.48 -8.86
N ALA A 104 -12.97 -10.39 -9.14
CA ALA A 104 -11.87 -10.40 -10.10
C ALA A 104 -10.61 -11.11 -9.58
N LYS A 105 -10.50 -11.36 -8.27
CA LYS A 105 -9.40 -12.15 -7.67
C LYS A 105 -9.33 -13.60 -8.17
N LEU A 106 -10.43 -14.14 -8.69
CA LEU A 106 -10.49 -15.49 -9.26
C LEU A 106 -9.71 -15.63 -10.57
N TYR A 107 -9.42 -14.51 -11.24
CA TYR A 107 -8.72 -14.49 -12.53
C TYR A 107 -7.24 -14.10 -12.33
N PRO A 108 -6.35 -14.55 -13.22
CA PRO A 108 -4.95 -14.11 -13.18
C PRO A 108 -4.83 -12.60 -13.42
N PHE A 109 -3.67 -12.05 -13.07
CA PHE A 109 -3.32 -10.68 -13.42
C PHE A 109 -3.28 -10.52 -14.94
N GLY A 110 -3.99 -9.55 -15.49
CA GLY A 110 -4.25 -9.51 -16.92
C GLY A 110 -4.32 -8.11 -17.52
N LEU A 111 -4.76 -8.07 -18.78
CA LEU A 111 -4.75 -6.85 -19.59
C LEU A 111 -5.57 -5.71 -18.98
N LEU A 112 -6.74 -6.02 -18.39
CA LEU A 112 -7.57 -4.99 -17.74
C LEU A 112 -6.87 -4.39 -16.54
N ASP A 113 -6.17 -5.21 -15.74
CA ASP A 113 -5.41 -4.74 -14.59
C ASP A 113 -4.28 -3.80 -15.03
N LEU A 114 -3.50 -4.20 -16.04
CA LEU A 114 -2.45 -3.35 -16.64
C LEU A 114 -3.01 -2.04 -17.20
N SER A 115 -4.14 -2.10 -17.90
CA SER A 115 -4.79 -0.91 -18.46
C SER A 115 -5.20 0.07 -17.36
N THR A 116 -5.87 -0.43 -16.31
CA THR A 116 -6.36 0.38 -15.20
C THR A 116 -5.19 1.04 -14.45
N ILE A 117 -4.14 0.28 -14.16
CA ILE A 117 -2.94 0.80 -13.49
C ILE A 117 -2.24 1.87 -14.35
N THR A 118 -2.15 1.64 -15.66
CA THR A 118 -1.59 2.61 -16.60
C THR A 118 -2.36 3.92 -16.56
N LEU A 119 -3.69 3.86 -16.55
CA LEU A 119 -4.54 5.05 -16.46
C LEU A 119 -4.29 5.80 -15.15
N ILE A 120 -4.31 5.10 -14.01
CA ILE A 120 -4.06 5.71 -12.70
C ILE A 120 -2.69 6.37 -12.66
N SER A 121 -1.64 5.69 -13.13
CA SER A 121 -0.28 6.21 -13.12
C SER A 121 -0.10 7.46 -13.99
N ARG A 122 -0.91 7.60 -15.05
CA ARG A 122 -0.89 8.78 -15.93
C ARG A 122 -1.68 9.97 -15.37
N LEU A 123 -2.62 9.73 -14.47
CA LEU A 123 -3.49 10.79 -13.92
C LEU A 123 -2.82 11.64 -12.86
N THR A 124 -1.72 11.18 -12.29
CA THR A 124 -1.06 11.86 -11.18
C THR A 124 0.45 11.93 -11.33
N PRO A 125 1.08 13.07 -10.92
CA PRO A 125 2.54 13.14 -10.80
C PRO A 125 3.05 12.41 -9.53
N LYS A 126 2.17 12.06 -8.59
CA LYS A 126 2.57 11.36 -7.37
C LYS A 126 2.89 9.89 -7.66
N PRO A 127 3.80 9.29 -6.90
CA PRO A 127 4.14 7.89 -7.07
C PRO A 127 2.92 7.00 -6.85
N VAL A 128 2.74 6.05 -7.75
CA VAL A 128 1.70 5.01 -7.67
C VAL A 128 2.38 3.67 -7.45
N PHE A 129 1.88 2.91 -6.48
CA PHE A 129 2.30 1.54 -6.19
C PHE A 129 1.16 0.58 -6.50
N LEU A 130 1.49 -0.57 -7.06
CA LEU A 130 0.51 -1.63 -7.27
C LEU A 130 0.41 -2.52 -6.03
N ARG A 131 -0.78 -2.65 -5.43
CA ARG A 131 -1.03 -3.69 -4.44
C ARG A 131 -1.28 -5.02 -5.13
N THR A 132 -0.51 -6.04 -4.78
CA THR A 132 -0.67 -7.38 -5.33
C THR A 132 -1.91 -8.06 -4.75
N GLN A 133 -3.05 -7.88 -5.39
CA GLN A 133 -4.32 -8.52 -5.03
C GLN A 133 -4.61 -9.79 -5.86
N LYS A 134 -3.76 -10.07 -6.82
CA LYS A 134 -3.68 -11.29 -7.64
C LYS A 134 -2.24 -11.78 -7.63
N ARG A 135 -2.05 -13.05 -7.97
CA ARG A 135 -0.70 -13.61 -8.05
C ARG A 135 0.11 -12.89 -9.13
N VAL A 136 1.22 -12.35 -8.74
CA VAL A 136 2.22 -11.67 -9.57
C VAL A 136 3.56 -12.32 -9.27
N THR A 137 4.39 -12.49 -10.28
CA THR A 137 5.72 -13.06 -10.16
C THR A 137 6.79 -12.02 -10.50
N PRO A 138 8.05 -12.23 -10.13
CA PRO A 138 9.14 -11.35 -10.55
C PRO A 138 9.26 -11.18 -12.08
N ASP A 139 8.85 -12.18 -12.87
CA ASP A 139 8.88 -12.10 -14.33
C ASP A 139 7.82 -11.15 -14.91
N ASP A 140 6.76 -10.84 -14.17
CA ASP A 140 5.75 -9.87 -14.57
C ASP A 140 6.21 -8.41 -14.38
N MET A 141 7.26 -8.19 -13.57
CA MET A 141 7.71 -6.85 -13.17
C MET A 141 8.06 -5.93 -14.35
N PRO A 142 8.70 -6.39 -15.45
CA PRO A 142 8.98 -5.52 -16.59
C PRO A 142 7.71 -4.93 -17.23
N LEU A 143 6.61 -5.69 -17.28
CA LEU A 143 5.33 -5.21 -17.80
C LEU A 143 4.62 -4.29 -16.80
N ILE A 144 4.65 -4.64 -15.52
CA ILE A 144 4.07 -3.84 -14.45
C ILE A 144 4.73 -2.46 -14.39
N LEU A 145 6.05 -2.37 -14.38
CA LEU A 145 6.77 -1.10 -14.31
C LEU A 145 6.56 -0.22 -15.55
N LYS A 146 6.34 -0.81 -16.73
CA LYS A 146 5.97 -0.07 -17.95
C LYS A 146 4.63 0.67 -17.83
N THR A 147 3.77 0.33 -16.88
CA THR A 147 2.53 1.06 -16.59
C THR A 147 2.77 2.43 -15.95
N GLY A 148 3.98 2.68 -15.45
CA GLY A 148 4.35 3.91 -14.75
C GLY A 148 4.29 3.82 -13.22
N VAL A 149 3.96 2.65 -12.66
CA VAL A 149 4.04 2.46 -11.19
C VAL A 149 5.50 2.51 -10.73
N ARG A 150 5.70 2.96 -9.50
CA ARG A 150 7.04 3.06 -8.88
C ARG A 150 7.46 1.80 -8.14
N GLY A 151 6.52 0.88 -7.92
CA GLY A 151 6.79 -0.38 -7.23
C GLY A 151 5.52 -1.17 -6.97
N ILE A 152 5.67 -2.22 -6.21
CA ILE A 152 4.56 -3.08 -5.77
C ILE A 152 4.50 -3.15 -4.25
N THR A 153 3.30 -3.30 -3.73
CA THR A 153 3.05 -3.67 -2.33
C THR A 153 2.66 -5.15 -2.30
N LEU A 154 3.50 -5.98 -1.72
CA LEU A 154 3.22 -7.41 -1.60
C LEU A 154 2.19 -7.64 -0.49
N ASP A 155 1.01 -8.09 -0.86
CA ASP A 155 -0.04 -8.47 0.10
C ASP A 155 0.22 -9.89 0.59
N PRO A 156 0.43 -10.10 1.91
CA PRO A 156 0.68 -11.43 2.46
C PRO A 156 -0.42 -12.45 2.16
N SER A 157 -1.66 -12.01 1.94
CA SER A 157 -2.79 -12.89 1.64
C SER A 157 -2.73 -13.54 0.25
N ILE A 158 -1.85 -13.05 -0.64
CA ILE A 158 -1.68 -13.56 -2.02
C ILE A 158 -0.48 -14.50 -2.12
N LEU A 159 0.46 -14.40 -1.21
CA LEU A 159 1.58 -15.32 -1.10
C LEU A 159 1.16 -16.58 -0.34
N GLU A 160 1.84 -17.67 -0.58
CA GLU A 160 1.53 -18.96 0.06
C GLU A 160 1.43 -18.82 1.60
N PRO A 161 0.55 -19.59 2.26
CA PRO A 161 0.33 -19.47 3.69
C PRO A 161 1.51 -20.03 4.48
N GLY A 162 2.43 -19.17 4.88
CA GLY A 162 3.58 -19.51 5.71
C GLY A 162 4.60 -18.38 5.74
N ILE A 163 5.32 -18.25 6.85
CA ILE A 163 6.34 -17.19 6.98
C ILE A 163 7.52 -17.43 6.03
N GLU A 164 7.92 -18.69 5.84
CA GLU A 164 9.05 -19.03 4.98
C GLU A 164 8.69 -18.82 3.50
N GLU A 165 7.51 -19.26 3.08
CA GLU A 165 7.00 -19.08 1.72
C GLU A 165 6.83 -17.59 1.40
N TYR A 166 6.34 -16.79 2.36
CA TYR A 166 6.28 -15.34 2.22
C TYR A 166 7.69 -14.73 2.06
N ARG A 167 8.63 -15.15 2.91
CA ARG A 167 10.02 -14.69 2.84
C ARG A 167 10.67 -15.01 1.50
N ASP A 168 10.47 -16.22 0.99
CA ASP A 168 11.04 -16.65 -0.30
C ASP A 168 10.38 -15.91 -1.47
N GLY A 169 9.08 -15.68 -1.42
CA GLY A 169 8.37 -14.84 -2.37
C GLY A 169 8.93 -13.42 -2.41
N VAL A 170 9.07 -12.77 -1.25
CA VAL A 170 9.66 -11.42 -1.14
C VAL A 170 11.10 -11.42 -1.66
N ARG A 171 11.92 -12.43 -1.31
CA ARG A 171 13.30 -12.54 -1.76
C ARG A 171 13.42 -12.58 -3.28
N GLY A 172 12.50 -13.27 -3.97
CA GLY A 172 12.45 -13.30 -5.43
C GLY A 172 12.30 -11.91 -6.05
N PHE A 173 11.43 -11.06 -5.50
CA PHE A 173 11.25 -9.68 -5.96
C PHE A 173 12.46 -8.79 -5.64
N VAL A 174 13.06 -8.93 -4.45
CA VAL A 174 14.27 -8.20 -4.07
C VAL A 174 15.44 -8.56 -5.00
N GLN A 175 15.64 -9.85 -5.27
CA GLN A 175 16.69 -10.31 -6.20
C GLN A 175 16.44 -9.81 -7.63
N TRP A 176 15.18 -9.75 -8.06
CA TRP A 176 14.84 -9.17 -9.36
C TRP A 176 15.20 -7.68 -9.42
N GLY A 177 14.86 -6.90 -8.39
CA GLY A 177 15.19 -5.46 -8.30
C GLY A 177 16.69 -5.17 -8.27
N ALA A 178 17.47 -6.02 -7.68
CA ALA A 178 18.93 -5.88 -7.57
C ALA A 178 19.72 -6.26 -8.84
N ARG A 179 19.06 -6.66 -9.93
CA ARG A 179 19.75 -6.96 -11.20
C ARG A 179 20.27 -5.67 -11.83
N PRO A 180 21.54 -5.65 -12.33
CA PRO A 180 22.14 -4.44 -12.92
C PRO A 180 21.33 -3.83 -14.07
N ASP A 181 20.65 -4.68 -14.84
CA ASP A 181 19.80 -4.25 -15.98
C ASP A 181 18.52 -3.50 -15.54
N ASN A 182 18.18 -3.53 -14.26
CA ASN A 182 16.98 -2.89 -13.70
C ASN A 182 17.27 -1.56 -12.99
N GLU A 183 18.55 -1.27 -12.68
CA GLU A 183 18.95 0.00 -12.01
C GLU A 183 18.88 1.22 -12.94
N SER A 184 18.72 1.02 -14.25
CA SER A 184 18.78 2.06 -15.27
C SER A 184 17.39 2.54 -15.78
N ARG A 185 16.28 2.20 -15.08
CA ARG A 185 14.93 2.47 -15.57
C ARG A 185 14.10 3.36 -14.64
#